data_e5ae9bb888ac03cb19126f250d4932c4
#
_entry.id   e5ae9bb888ac03cb19126f250d4932c4
#
_cell.length_a   1.000
_cell.length_b   1.000
_cell.length_c   1.000
_cell.angle_alpha   90.00
_cell.angle_beta   90.00
_cell.angle_gamma   90.00
#
_symmetry.space_group_name_H-M   'P 1'
#
loop_
_entity.id
_entity.type
_entity.pdbx_description
1 polymer ?
#
loop_
_entity_poly.entity_id
_entity_poly.type
_entity_poly.pdbx_seq_one_letter_code
_entity_poly.pdbx_strand_id
1 'polypeptide(L)'
;MESLEGLWQPVYAELDGEEAPKMMLDKMELDLIGGEYAVRFGGVTGDQGTYVIEPEGLTISGMIGPNAGRVIPCIHKFVGDVLTICYGLDGTRPKKFTTKGGTQLYLANYRRK
;
A
#
# COMPACT_ATOMS: atom_id res chain seq x y z
N MET A 1 6.20 19.91 0.49
CA MET A 1 5.68 18.68 1.10
C MET A 1 5.20 17.75 -0.01
N GLU A 2 5.62 16.51 0.03
CA GLU A 2 5.23 15.53 -0.97
C GLU A 2 3.77 15.11 -0.81
N SER A 3 3.01 15.11 -1.90
CA SER A 3 1.64 14.61 -1.90
C SER A 3 1.63 13.12 -2.19
N LEU A 4 0.73 12.41 -1.52
CA LEU A 4 0.50 11.00 -1.84
C LEU A 4 -0.36 10.81 -3.08
N GLU A 5 -1.01 11.87 -3.55
CA GLU A 5 -1.91 11.77 -4.71
C GLU A 5 -1.16 11.40 -5.98
N GLY A 6 -1.75 10.56 -6.78
CA GLY A 6 -1.24 10.18 -8.08
C GLY A 6 -1.32 8.70 -8.36
N LEU A 7 -0.75 8.33 -9.48
CA LEU A 7 -0.63 6.94 -9.90
C LEU A 7 0.75 6.43 -9.52
N TRP A 8 0.78 5.27 -8.90
CA TRP A 8 2.00 4.70 -8.34
C TRP A 8 2.23 3.30 -8.91
N GLN A 9 3.47 3.05 -9.33
CA GLN A 9 3.91 1.75 -9.81
C GLN A 9 4.69 1.05 -8.71
N PRO A 10 4.23 -0.11 -8.21
CA PRO A 10 5.05 -0.86 -7.26
C PRO A 10 6.30 -1.39 -7.97
N VAL A 11 7.46 -1.18 -7.35
CA VAL A 11 8.75 -1.64 -7.89
C VAL A 11 9.39 -2.69 -6.99
N TYR A 12 8.90 -2.84 -5.77
CA TYR A 12 9.32 -3.85 -4.82
C TYR A 12 8.19 -4.07 -3.83
N ALA A 13 7.97 -5.30 -3.42
CA ALA A 13 7.01 -5.59 -2.36
C ALA A 13 7.38 -6.90 -1.68
N GLU A 14 7.04 -6.99 -0.39
CA GLU A 14 7.17 -8.24 0.35
C GLU A 14 5.99 -8.40 1.29
N LEU A 15 5.50 -9.61 1.41
CA LEU A 15 4.39 -9.96 2.29
C LEU A 15 4.86 -11.05 3.23
N ASP A 16 4.73 -10.79 4.53
CA ASP A 16 5.05 -11.80 5.56
C ASP A 16 6.47 -12.35 5.40
N GLY A 17 7.40 -11.50 5.00
CA GLY A 17 8.80 -11.87 4.80
C GLY A 17 9.13 -12.42 3.42
N GLU A 18 8.16 -12.56 2.54
CA GLU A 18 8.38 -13.13 1.21
C GLU A 18 8.23 -12.06 0.13
N GLU A 19 9.22 -11.98 -0.75
CA GLU A 19 9.24 -11.00 -1.83
C GLU A 19 8.25 -11.38 -2.93
N ALA A 20 7.50 -10.39 -3.42
CA ALA A 20 6.57 -10.59 -4.52
C ALA A 20 7.32 -10.67 -5.85
N PRO A 21 6.89 -11.54 -6.78
CA PRO A 21 7.53 -11.63 -8.09
C PRO A 21 7.39 -10.33 -8.89
N LYS A 22 8.45 -9.96 -9.60
CA LYS A 22 8.44 -8.76 -10.43
C LYS A 22 7.33 -8.79 -11.48
N MET A 23 7.06 -9.96 -12.06
CA MET A 23 5.98 -10.09 -13.05
C MET A 23 4.63 -9.65 -12.51
N MET A 24 4.36 -9.94 -11.23
CA MET A 24 3.13 -9.53 -10.59
C MET A 24 3.13 -8.01 -10.39
N LEU A 25 4.24 -7.46 -9.89
CA LEU A 25 4.34 -6.02 -9.62
C LEU A 25 4.18 -5.21 -10.89
N ASP A 26 4.71 -5.69 -12.01
CA ASP A 26 4.64 -4.97 -13.29
C ASP A 26 3.20 -4.79 -13.78
N LYS A 27 2.27 -5.61 -13.32
CA LYS A 27 0.86 -5.54 -13.69
C LYS A 27 0.01 -4.76 -12.68
N MET A 28 0.60 -4.36 -11.56
CA MET A 28 -0.12 -3.67 -10.50
C MET A 28 0.02 -2.17 -10.59
N GLU A 29 -1.00 -1.48 -10.11
CA GLU A 29 -1.01 -0.03 -10.05
C GLU A 29 -1.78 0.40 -8.81
N LEU A 30 -1.25 1.38 -8.08
CA LEU A 30 -1.94 2.00 -6.96
C LEU A 30 -2.33 3.41 -7.36
N ASP A 31 -3.61 3.71 -7.26
CA ASP A 31 -4.16 5.03 -7.58
C ASP A 31 -4.63 5.67 -6.28
N LEU A 32 -4.08 6.84 -5.95
CA LEU A 32 -4.46 7.61 -4.76
C LEU A 32 -4.94 8.96 -5.22
N ILE A 33 -6.23 9.24 -5.06
CA ILE A 33 -6.80 10.51 -5.51
C ILE A 33 -7.99 10.92 -4.64
N GLY A 34 -7.96 12.15 -4.16
CA GLY A 34 -9.08 12.71 -3.42
C GLY A 34 -9.48 11.94 -2.17
N GLY A 35 -8.53 11.30 -1.48
CA GLY A 35 -8.84 10.51 -0.29
C GLY A 35 -9.34 9.11 -0.61
N GLU A 36 -9.30 8.71 -1.87
CA GLU A 36 -9.73 7.36 -2.28
C GLU A 36 -8.54 6.60 -2.84
N TYR A 37 -8.55 5.27 -2.67
CA TYR A 37 -7.53 4.42 -3.26
C TYR A 37 -8.16 3.37 -4.16
N ALA A 38 -7.41 2.96 -5.17
CA ALA A 38 -7.75 1.81 -6.00
C ALA A 38 -6.47 1.06 -6.32
N VAL A 39 -6.55 -0.26 -6.27
CA VAL A 39 -5.47 -1.14 -6.71
C VAL A 39 -5.97 -1.86 -7.95
N ARG A 40 -5.23 -1.69 -9.05
CA ARG A 40 -5.56 -2.34 -10.32
C ARG A 40 -4.52 -3.40 -10.63
N PHE A 41 -4.99 -4.45 -11.27
CA PHE A 41 -4.13 -5.54 -11.74
C PHE A 41 -4.51 -5.79 -13.19
N GLY A 42 -3.55 -5.59 -14.11
CA GLY A 42 -3.83 -5.71 -15.54
C GLY A 42 -4.89 -4.74 -16.02
N GLY A 43 -4.99 -3.55 -15.39
CA GLY A 43 -5.98 -2.55 -15.75
C GLY A 43 -7.35 -2.74 -15.13
N VAL A 44 -7.53 -3.82 -14.36
CA VAL A 44 -8.82 -4.10 -13.71
C VAL A 44 -8.75 -3.76 -12.22
N THR A 45 -9.69 -2.96 -11.73
CA THR A 45 -9.74 -2.59 -10.32
C THR A 45 -10.19 -3.80 -9.50
N GLY A 46 -9.34 -4.25 -8.58
CA GLY A 46 -9.62 -5.40 -7.72
C GLY A 46 -9.80 -5.06 -6.25
N ASP A 47 -9.44 -3.85 -5.85
CA ASP A 47 -9.51 -3.41 -4.45
C ASP A 47 -9.65 -1.90 -4.45
N GLN A 48 -10.62 -1.37 -3.69
CA GLN A 48 -10.78 0.07 -3.59
C GLN A 48 -11.45 0.48 -2.28
N GLY A 49 -11.23 1.72 -1.89
CA GLY A 49 -11.77 2.28 -0.67
C GLY A 49 -11.27 3.69 -0.46
N THR A 50 -11.06 4.04 0.81
CA THR A 50 -10.62 5.39 1.18
C THR A 50 -9.34 5.32 1.99
N TYR A 51 -8.63 6.46 2.07
CA TYR A 51 -7.46 6.58 2.94
C TYR A 51 -7.47 7.94 3.63
N VAL A 52 -6.88 7.98 4.82
CA VAL A 52 -6.73 9.20 5.61
C VAL A 52 -5.28 9.28 6.06
N ILE A 53 -4.68 10.45 5.91
CA ILE A 53 -3.32 10.70 6.41
C ILE A 53 -3.45 11.20 7.85
N GLU A 54 -2.71 10.57 8.75
CA GLU A 54 -2.73 10.84 10.17
C GLU A 54 -1.31 11.13 10.67
N PRO A 55 -1.14 11.71 11.88
CA PRO A 55 0.22 11.95 12.39
C PRO A 55 1.08 10.70 12.46
N GLU A 56 0.49 9.54 12.76
CA GLU A 56 1.22 8.28 12.88
C GLU A 56 1.47 7.60 11.52
N GLY A 57 0.82 8.07 10.45
CA GLY A 57 0.95 7.46 9.14
C GLY A 57 -0.31 7.59 8.32
N LEU A 58 -0.81 6.46 7.84
CA LEU A 58 -1.90 6.42 6.88
C LEU A 58 -2.85 5.29 7.28
N THR A 59 -4.14 5.53 7.21
CA THR A 59 -5.14 4.50 7.51
C THR A 59 -6.00 4.27 6.28
N ILE A 60 -6.09 3.02 5.86
CA ILE A 60 -6.86 2.59 4.70
C ILE A 60 -8.13 1.91 5.18
N SER A 61 -9.25 2.25 4.55
CA SER A 61 -10.53 1.59 4.82
C SER A 61 -11.03 0.97 3.52
N GLY A 62 -11.08 -0.35 3.47
CA GLY A 62 -11.52 -1.07 2.29
C GLY A 62 -13.03 -1.04 2.14
N MET A 63 -13.51 -0.86 0.92
CA MET A 63 -14.93 -0.82 0.60
C MET A 63 -15.32 -1.90 -0.39
N ILE A 64 -14.49 -2.18 -1.38
CA ILE A 64 -14.75 -3.19 -2.40
C ILE A 64 -13.50 -4.02 -2.59
N GLY A 65 -13.66 -5.33 -2.72
CA GLY A 65 -12.56 -6.26 -2.95
C GLY A 65 -12.16 -7.02 -1.70
N PRO A 66 -10.94 -7.60 -1.69
CA PRO A 66 -10.50 -8.45 -0.58
C PRO A 66 -10.46 -7.77 0.77
N ASN A 67 -10.30 -6.45 0.79
CA ASN A 67 -10.20 -5.67 2.03
C ASN A 67 -11.49 -4.98 2.41
N ALA A 68 -12.61 -5.32 1.77
CA ALA A 68 -13.91 -4.70 2.08
C ALA A 68 -14.25 -4.89 3.56
N GLY A 69 -14.58 -3.77 4.22
CA GLY A 69 -14.92 -3.78 5.64
C GLY A 69 -13.72 -3.79 6.59
N ARG A 70 -12.49 -3.77 6.06
CA ARG A 70 -11.28 -3.78 6.88
C ARG A 70 -10.72 -2.38 7.04
N VAL A 71 -10.14 -2.12 8.21
CA VAL A 71 -9.38 -0.91 8.47
C VAL A 71 -7.93 -1.31 8.63
N ILE A 72 -7.05 -0.77 7.79
CA ILE A 72 -5.64 -1.17 7.73
C ILE A 72 -4.78 0.02 8.10
N PRO A 73 -4.21 0.04 9.32
CA PRO A 73 -3.29 1.11 9.70
C PRO A 73 -1.92 0.88 9.04
N CYS A 74 -1.33 1.95 8.52
CA CYS A 74 -0.07 1.88 7.78
C CYS A 74 0.90 2.92 8.26
N ILE A 75 2.18 2.73 7.96
CA ILE A 75 3.17 3.80 8.03
C ILE A 75 3.73 4.01 6.64
N HIS A 76 4.16 5.24 6.35
CA HIS A 76 4.69 5.56 5.04
C HIS A 76 5.84 6.56 5.16
N LYS A 77 6.70 6.57 4.15
CA LYS A 77 7.79 7.53 4.05
C LYS A 77 8.17 7.73 2.59
N PHE A 78 8.80 8.87 2.33
CA PHE A 78 9.46 9.11 1.04
C PHE A 78 10.96 8.99 1.22
N VAL A 79 11.62 8.30 0.29
CA VAL A 79 13.07 8.28 0.20
C VAL A 79 13.38 8.73 -1.23
N GLY A 80 13.78 10.01 -1.38
CA GLY A 80 13.84 10.61 -2.70
C GLY A 80 12.45 10.63 -3.33
N ASP A 81 12.31 10.04 -4.50
CA ASP A 81 11.05 9.95 -5.23
C ASP A 81 10.34 8.60 -5.05
N VAL A 82 10.82 7.80 -4.10
CA VAL A 82 10.22 6.49 -3.81
C VAL A 82 9.33 6.60 -2.59
N LEU A 83 8.07 6.20 -2.75
CA LEU A 83 7.12 6.10 -1.66
C LEU A 83 7.16 4.68 -1.10
N THR A 84 7.42 4.54 0.19
CA THR A 84 7.38 3.25 0.87
C THR A 84 6.18 3.21 1.81
N ILE A 85 5.36 2.18 1.70
CA ILE A 85 4.21 1.99 2.59
C ILE A 85 4.34 0.61 3.23
N CYS A 86 4.19 0.54 4.55
CA CYS A 86 4.09 -0.72 5.28
C CYS A 86 2.68 -0.82 5.83
N TYR A 87 1.95 -1.86 5.41
CA TYR A 87 0.54 -2.04 5.73
C TYR A 87 0.39 -3.04 6.86
N GLY A 88 -0.35 -2.67 7.90
CA GLY A 88 -0.64 -3.56 9.02
C GLY A 88 -1.87 -4.40 8.73
N LEU A 89 -1.71 -5.48 7.98
CA LEU A 89 -2.85 -6.32 7.58
C LEU A 89 -3.48 -7.06 8.75
N ASP A 90 -2.79 -7.13 9.89
CA ASP A 90 -3.33 -7.72 11.12
C ASP A 90 -4.19 -6.73 11.92
N GLY A 91 -4.35 -5.49 11.42
CA GLY A 91 -5.10 -4.45 12.10
C GLY A 91 -4.28 -3.63 13.08
N THR A 92 -2.97 -3.90 13.18
CA THR A 92 -2.07 -3.16 14.07
C THR A 92 -1.14 -2.30 13.24
N ARG A 93 -0.93 -1.05 13.67
CA ARG A 93 -0.04 -0.14 12.94
C ARG A 93 1.41 -0.62 13.04
N PRO A 94 2.10 -0.81 11.91
CA PRO A 94 3.50 -1.21 11.92
C PRO A 94 4.35 -0.13 12.58
N LYS A 95 5.46 -0.55 13.19
CA LYS A 95 6.41 0.37 13.83
C LYS A 95 7.69 0.51 13.02
N LYS A 96 7.92 -0.37 12.07
CA LYS A 96 9.13 -0.40 11.25
C LYS A 96 8.76 -0.74 9.82
N PHE A 97 9.62 -0.34 8.88
CA PHE A 97 9.44 -0.64 7.45
C PHE A 97 10.11 -1.97 7.11
N THR A 98 9.58 -3.04 7.70
CA THR A 98 10.11 -4.38 7.50
C THR A 98 9.00 -5.40 7.73
N THR A 99 9.13 -6.55 7.08
CA THR A 99 8.22 -7.66 7.30
C THR A 99 9.03 -8.88 7.73
N LYS A 100 8.36 -9.81 8.41
CA LYS A 100 8.93 -11.08 8.83
C LYS A 100 7.87 -12.14 8.69
N GLY A 101 8.27 -13.39 8.58
CA GLY A 101 7.32 -14.49 8.57
C GLY A 101 6.46 -14.48 9.83
N GLY A 102 5.14 -14.63 9.66
CA GLY A 102 4.18 -14.65 10.75
C GLY A 102 3.71 -13.29 11.23
N THR A 103 4.12 -12.18 10.59
CA THR A 103 3.75 -10.83 11.04
C THR A 103 2.53 -10.26 10.35
N GLN A 104 2.11 -10.82 9.22
CA GLN A 104 1.01 -10.30 8.41
C GLN A 104 1.21 -8.82 8.05
N LEU A 105 2.45 -8.46 7.75
CA LEU A 105 2.79 -7.13 7.28
C LEU A 105 3.08 -7.18 5.79
N TYR A 106 2.65 -6.14 5.08
CA TYR A 106 2.91 -5.98 3.65
C TYR A 106 3.69 -4.70 3.46
N LEU A 107 4.85 -4.78 2.81
CA LEU A 107 5.70 -3.62 2.53
C LEU A 107 5.80 -3.45 1.03
N ALA A 108 5.62 -2.24 0.54
CA ALA A 108 5.76 -1.96 -0.88
C ALA A 108 6.47 -0.64 -1.11
N ASN A 109 7.33 -0.62 -2.13
CA ASN A 109 7.98 0.58 -2.62
C ASN A 109 7.36 0.94 -3.95
N TYR A 110 7.04 2.22 -4.12
CA TYR A 110 6.35 2.71 -5.31
C TYR A 110 7.12 3.86 -5.94
N ARG A 111 7.03 3.96 -7.27
CA ARG A 111 7.47 5.14 -8.01
C ARG A 111 6.28 5.74 -8.74
N ARG A 112 6.26 7.04 -8.93
CA ARG A 112 5.20 7.69 -9.71
C ARG A 112 5.23 7.23 -11.15
N LYS A 113 4.05 7.02 -11.69
CA LYS A 113 3.91 6.71 -13.11
C LYS A 113 3.95 7.97 -13.96
#